data_a68cf13d8ed1b713d430f8e4a0310b00
#
_entry.id   a68cf13d8ed1b713d430f8e4a0310b00
#
_cell.length_a   1.000
_cell.length_b   1.000
_cell.length_c   1.000
_cell.angle_alpha   90.00
_cell.angle_beta   90.00
_cell.angle_gamma   90.00
#
_symmetry.space_group_name_H-M   'P 1'
#
loop_
_entity.id
_entity.type
_entity.pdbx_description
1 polymer ?
#
loop_
_entity_poly.entity_id
_entity_poly.type
_entity_poly.pdbx_seq_one_letter_code
_entity_poly.pdbx_strand_id
1 'polypeptide(L)'
;MSPLPTVPPGYTFKGNNLLLLPDADRDQIIANEKTATTIKKRADFDLTREEDRKTIANFRLVPGTDKLFRSYHPAQEAKPYDATVGRLAYVNQLIAAHGIRSIISLSGAYGDPPTYMISKDVQAIIDAGHFFALTPSYESVYYQSDTAAFANQLKNIIEFIIDPAHPAPFLVHCRIGTDRTGVVSAIIAGLCQASWESIGLDYQKSNAVGMEEYRDLRLLQYAFENMLKRRIEPHTD
;
A
#
# COMPACT_ATOMS: atom_id res chain seq x y z
N MET A 1 7.42 18.22 -25.24
CA MET A 1 7.40 17.54 -23.93
C MET A 1 6.51 18.34 -23.01
N SER A 2 5.42 17.78 -22.54
CA SER A 2 4.63 18.42 -21.48
C SER A 2 5.52 18.59 -20.23
N PRO A 3 5.45 19.72 -19.53
CA PRO A 3 6.22 19.90 -18.31
C PRO A 3 5.85 18.80 -17.32
N LEU A 4 6.85 18.30 -16.59
CA LEU A 4 6.62 17.34 -15.51
C LEU A 4 5.57 17.89 -14.53
N PRO A 5 4.73 17.05 -13.96
CA PRO A 5 3.77 17.49 -12.95
C PRO A 5 4.52 18.20 -11.82
N THR A 6 4.04 19.35 -11.45
CA THR A 6 4.54 20.07 -10.27
C THR A 6 4.03 19.42 -9.01
N VAL A 7 4.80 19.51 -7.93
CA VAL A 7 4.32 19.10 -6.59
C VAL A 7 2.94 19.71 -6.34
N PRO A 8 1.95 18.92 -5.93
CA PRO A 8 0.61 19.43 -5.68
C PRO A 8 0.63 20.60 -4.70
N PRO A 9 -0.19 21.64 -4.88
CA PRO A 9 -0.26 22.76 -3.94
C PRO A 9 -0.54 22.28 -2.52
N GLY A 10 0.12 22.87 -1.53
CA GLY A 10 -0.04 22.55 -0.12
C GLY A 10 0.79 21.36 0.38
N TYR A 11 1.48 20.65 -0.49
CA TYR A 11 2.39 19.59 -0.06
C TYR A 11 3.77 20.13 0.26
N THR A 12 4.37 19.63 1.33
CA THR A 12 5.76 19.92 1.72
C THR A 12 6.52 18.61 1.90
N PHE A 13 7.82 18.66 1.60
CA PHE A 13 8.70 17.54 1.94
C PHE A 13 8.92 17.49 3.45
N LYS A 14 8.74 16.30 4.05
CA LYS A 14 9.22 16.02 5.39
C LYS A 14 10.37 15.03 5.31
N GLY A 15 11.56 15.48 5.63
CA GLY A 15 12.77 14.70 5.39
C GLY A 15 13.00 14.48 3.88
N ASN A 16 13.64 13.41 3.50
CA ASN A 16 14.02 13.18 2.11
C ASN A 16 12.88 12.60 1.24
N ASN A 17 11.67 12.31 1.77
CA ASN A 17 10.93 11.24 1.11
C ASN A 17 9.41 11.35 1.11
N LEU A 18 8.80 12.32 1.79
CA LEU A 18 7.36 12.29 1.91
C LEU A 18 6.74 13.66 1.77
N LEU A 19 5.88 13.80 0.77
CA LEU A 19 4.98 14.93 0.69
C LEU A 19 3.88 14.74 1.74
N LEU A 20 3.91 15.58 2.75
CA LEU A 20 2.84 15.66 3.75
C LEU A 20 2.11 16.98 3.57
N LEU A 21 0.78 16.91 3.67
CA LEU A 21 0.00 18.10 3.92
C LEU A 21 0.33 18.63 5.32
N PRO A 22 0.46 19.95 5.48
CA PRO A 22 0.46 20.56 6.80
C PRO A 22 -0.76 20.12 7.61
N ASP A 23 -0.61 19.91 8.91
CA ASP A 23 -1.70 19.41 9.76
C ASP A 23 -2.98 20.27 9.68
N ALA A 24 -2.83 21.59 9.57
CA ALA A 24 -3.97 22.50 9.43
C ALA A 24 -4.73 22.31 8.11
N ASP A 25 -4.02 22.05 7.01
CA ASP A 25 -4.64 21.82 5.70
C ASP A 25 -5.27 20.44 5.61
N ARG A 26 -4.68 19.46 6.31
CA ARG A 26 -5.21 18.10 6.40
C ARG A 26 -6.61 18.07 6.95
N ASP A 27 -6.84 18.75 8.08
CA ASP A 27 -8.15 18.78 8.73
C ASP A 27 -9.20 19.47 7.86
N GLN A 28 -8.81 20.52 7.14
CA GLN A 28 -9.67 21.20 6.18
C GLN A 28 -10.03 20.33 4.97
N ILE A 29 -9.06 19.59 4.43
CA ILE A 29 -9.27 18.69 3.29
C ILE A 29 -10.19 17.54 3.71
N ILE A 30 -9.96 16.96 4.90
CA ILE A 30 -10.82 15.90 5.44
C ILE A 30 -12.25 16.40 5.62
N ALA A 31 -12.43 17.61 6.12
CA ALA A 31 -13.76 18.21 6.29
C ALA A 31 -14.47 18.46 4.96
N ASN A 32 -13.72 18.73 3.89
CA ASN A 32 -14.25 19.03 2.57
C ASN A 32 -14.43 17.77 1.68
N GLU A 33 -13.66 16.71 1.92
CA GLU A 33 -13.84 15.45 1.22
C GLU A 33 -15.07 14.72 1.77
N LYS A 34 -16.14 14.74 0.98
CA LYS A 34 -17.38 13.95 1.23
C LYS A 34 -17.14 12.43 1.19
N THR A 35 -15.97 11.99 0.81
CA THR A 35 -15.59 10.59 0.79
C THR A 35 -15.18 10.14 2.18
N ALA A 36 -15.81 9.10 2.62
CA ALA A 36 -15.81 8.47 3.94
C ALA A 36 -14.47 7.98 4.50
N THR A 37 -13.34 8.54 4.13
CA THR A 37 -12.07 8.13 4.69
C THR A 37 -11.71 8.99 5.89
N THR A 38 -12.43 8.77 6.96
CA THR A 38 -12.09 9.34 8.27
C THR A 38 -10.73 8.81 8.71
N ILE A 39 -9.80 9.71 9.03
CA ILE A 39 -8.57 9.30 9.72
C ILE A 39 -8.99 8.76 11.08
N LYS A 40 -8.77 7.47 11.28
CA LYS A 40 -9.02 6.83 12.56
C LYS A 40 -7.78 6.88 13.42
N LYS A 41 -7.99 7.17 14.70
CA LYS A 41 -6.99 6.96 15.75
C LYS A 41 -7.12 5.54 16.26
N ARG A 42 -6.08 5.06 16.93
CA ARG A 42 -6.10 3.73 17.52
C ARG A 42 -7.28 3.50 18.47
N ALA A 43 -7.64 4.50 19.27
CA ALA A 43 -8.75 4.41 20.20
C ALA A 43 -10.13 4.25 19.54
N ASP A 44 -10.23 4.50 18.23
CA ASP A 44 -11.48 4.42 17.47
C ASP A 44 -11.81 2.98 17.02
N PHE A 45 -10.92 2.01 17.28
CA PHE A 45 -11.11 0.62 16.88
C PHE A 45 -11.63 -0.25 18.02
N ASP A 46 -12.71 -0.96 17.74
CA ASP A 46 -13.19 -2.08 18.55
C ASP A 46 -12.60 -3.40 18.00
N LEU A 47 -11.52 -3.86 18.62
CA LEU A 47 -10.78 -5.04 18.17
C LEU A 47 -11.54 -6.38 18.39
N THR A 48 -12.73 -6.34 18.97
CA THR A 48 -13.64 -7.50 19.00
C THR A 48 -14.34 -7.67 17.65
N ARG A 49 -14.44 -6.59 16.84
CA ARG A 49 -15.10 -6.60 15.54
C ARG A 49 -14.12 -7.00 14.42
N GLU A 50 -14.55 -7.90 13.56
CA GLU A 50 -13.75 -8.38 12.44
C GLU A 50 -13.39 -7.24 11.47
N GLU A 51 -14.34 -6.35 11.17
CA GLU A 51 -14.11 -5.23 10.25
C GLU A 51 -13.02 -4.27 10.73
N ASP A 52 -12.98 -4.01 12.04
CA ASP A 52 -11.94 -3.16 12.62
C ASP A 52 -10.57 -3.86 12.57
N ARG A 53 -10.52 -5.18 12.80
CA ARG A 53 -9.28 -5.96 12.62
C ARG A 53 -8.79 -5.96 11.19
N LYS A 54 -9.68 -6.14 10.21
CA LYS A 54 -9.34 -6.03 8.78
C LYS A 54 -8.81 -4.64 8.45
N THR A 55 -9.45 -3.61 8.95
CA THR A 55 -9.06 -2.22 8.70
C THR A 55 -7.66 -1.93 9.23
N ILE A 56 -7.36 -2.26 10.50
CA ILE A 56 -6.02 -1.99 11.05
C ILE A 56 -4.94 -2.85 10.41
N ALA A 57 -5.27 -4.04 9.91
CA ALA A 57 -4.35 -4.88 9.14
C ALA A 57 -4.09 -4.32 7.73
N ASN A 58 -4.83 -3.31 7.31
CA ASN A 58 -4.80 -2.77 5.95
C ASN A 58 -4.99 -3.85 4.89
N PHE A 59 -5.70 -4.94 5.26
CA PHE A 59 -5.81 -6.17 4.46
C PHE A 59 -7.08 -6.14 3.61
N ARG A 60 -6.89 -6.23 2.30
CA ARG A 60 -7.99 -6.28 1.33
C ARG A 60 -7.55 -6.72 -0.04
N LEU A 61 -8.51 -7.13 -0.85
CA LEU A 61 -8.30 -7.44 -2.26
C LEU A 61 -7.97 -6.15 -3.04
N VAL A 62 -7.03 -6.23 -3.98
CA VAL A 62 -6.70 -5.14 -4.90
C VAL A 62 -7.80 -5.02 -5.97
N PRO A 63 -8.33 -3.83 -6.24
CA PRO A 63 -9.40 -3.63 -7.23
C PRO A 63 -9.06 -4.21 -8.60
N GLY A 64 -10.06 -4.79 -9.27
CA GLY A 64 -9.89 -5.39 -10.58
C GLY A 64 -9.18 -6.76 -10.57
N THR A 65 -8.75 -7.24 -9.40
CA THR A 65 -8.12 -8.56 -9.25
C THR A 65 -9.00 -9.50 -8.42
N ASP A 66 -8.80 -10.80 -8.59
CA ASP A 66 -9.48 -11.85 -7.81
C ASP A 66 -8.54 -12.60 -6.84
N LYS A 67 -7.23 -12.36 -6.94
CA LYS A 67 -6.20 -13.17 -6.26
C LYS A 67 -5.04 -12.37 -5.70
N LEU A 68 -5.03 -11.04 -5.85
CA LEU A 68 -3.99 -10.20 -5.28
C LEU A 68 -4.55 -9.41 -4.10
N PHE A 69 -4.04 -9.68 -2.93
CA PHE A 69 -4.34 -8.95 -1.69
C PHE A 69 -3.22 -7.97 -1.37
N ARG A 70 -3.55 -6.95 -0.59
CA ARG A 70 -2.58 -6.00 -0.01
C ARG A 70 -2.75 -5.93 1.50
N SER A 71 -1.67 -5.60 2.23
CA SER A 71 -1.74 -5.47 3.69
C SER A 71 -0.63 -4.59 4.28
N TYR A 72 -0.74 -4.41 5.61
CA TYR A 72 0.38 -4.08 6.50
C TYR A 72 1.43 -5.21 6.51
N HIS A 73 2.66 -4.92 6.98
CA HIS A 73 3.75 -5.88 7.05
C HIS A 73 3.38 -7.11 7.93
N PRO A 74 3.53 -8.35 7.43
CA PRO A 74 3.11 -9.53 8.18
C PRO A 74 4.10 -10.01 9.25
N ALA A 75 5.34 -9.49 9.26
CA ALA A 75 6.38 -9.97 10.15
C ALA A 75 7.11 -8.87 10.94
N GLN A 76 6.78 -7.60 10.72
CA GLN A 76 7.44 -6.48 11.40
C GLN A 76 6.45 -5.40 11.82
N GLU A 77 6.59 -4.90 13.03
CA GLU A 77 5.85 -3.74 13.49
C GLU A 77 6.47 -2.44 12.98
N ALA A 78 5.63 -1.55 12.43
CA ALA A 78 6.10 -0.27 11.92
C ALA A 78 6.25 0.80 12.99
N LYS A 79 5.46 0.70 14.05
CA LYS A 79 5.41 1.66 15.16
C LYS A 79 5.42 0.92 16.51
N PRO A 80 5.99 1.49 17.57
CA PRO A 80 6.10 0.83 18.87
C PRO A 80 4.78 0.39 19.50
N TYR A 81 3.68 1.06 19.17
CA TYR A 81 2.36 0.73 19.70
C TYR A 81 1.62 -0.37 18.90
N ASP A 82 2.14 -0.80 17.77
CA ASP A 82 1.49 -1.83 16.94
C ASP A 82 1.37 -3.18 17.66
N ALA A 83 2.34 -3.54 18.49
CA ALA A 83 2.27 -4.73 19.34
C ALA A 83 1.03 -4.76 20.21
N THR A 84 0.63 -3.60 20.72
CA THR A 84 -0.50 -3.50 21.65
C THR A 84 -1.86 -3.54 20.95
N VAL A 85 -1.93 -3.32 19.63
CA VAL A 85 -3.16 -3.53 18.85
C VAL A 85 -3.24 -4.92 18.23
N GLY A 86 -2.16 -5.70 18.33
CA GLY A 86 -2.12 -7.04 17.74
C GLY A 86 -2.15 -7.06 16.22
N ARG A 87 -1.69 -6.00 15.55
CA ARG A 87 -1.77 -5.82 14.09
C ARG A 87 -1.12 -6.99 13.35
N LEU A 88 0.07 -7.42 13.75
CA LEU A 88 0.75 -8.58 13.16
C LEU A 88 -0.08 -9.86 13.26
N ALA A 89 -0.68 -10.10 14.43
CA ALA A 89 -1.53 -11.27 14.63
C ALA A 89 -2.72 -11.27 13.66
N TYR A 90 -3.37 -10.11 13.48
CA TYR A 90 -4.49 -10.00 12.56
C TYR A 90 -4.10 -10.17 11.10
N VAL A 91 -2.96 -9.59 10.66
CA VAL A 91 -2.45 -9.81 9.31
C VAL A 91 -2.21 -11.30 9.07
N ASN A 92 -1.55 -12.00 10.02
CA ASN A 92 -1.27 -13.42 9.89
C ASN A 92 -2.52 -14.29 9.93
N GLN A 93 -3.53 -13.96 10.74
CA GLN A 93 -4.84 -14.64 10.72
C GLN A 93 -5.51 -14.49 9.34
N LEU A 94 -5.43 -13.30 8.72
CA LEU A 94 -6.02 -13.05 7.41
C LEU A 94 -5.24 -13.75 6.28
N ILE A 95 -3.90 -13.83 6.39
CA ILE A 95 -3.07 -14.62 5.47
C ILE A 95 -3.55 -16.08 5.45
N ALA A 96 -3.68 -16.69 6.63
CA ALA A 96 -4.18 -18.06 6.75
C ALA A 96 -5.63 -18.22 6.24
N ALA A 97 -6.53 -17.32 6.66
CA ALA A 97 -7.94 -17.38 6.31
C ALA A 97 -8.21 -17.23 4.80
N HIS A 98 -7.41 -16.41 4.12
CA HIS A 98 -7.50 -16.22 2.66
C HIS A 98 -6.61 -17.16 1.86
N GLY A 99 -5.90 -18.07 2.53
CA GLY A 99 -5.05 -19.07 1.87
C GLY A 99 -3.95 -18.45 1.03
N ILE A 100 -3.32 -17.35 1.48
CA ILE A 100 -2.23 -16.70 0.74
C ILE A 100 -1.09 -17.70 0.54
N ARG A 101 -0.58 -17.78 -0.70
CA ARG A 101 0.43 -18.76 -1.09
C ARG A 101 1.71 -18.14 -1.62
N SER A 102 1.69 -16.86 -2.00
CA SER A 102 2.87 -16.12 -2.46
C SER A 102 2.88 -14.71 -1.87
N ILE A 103 4.05 -14.19 -1.55
CA ILE A 103 4.21 -12.87 -0.90
C ILE A 103 5.19 -12.02 -1.70
N ILE A 104 4.83 -10.75 -1.90
CA ILE A 104 5.64 -9.71 -2.51
C ILE A 104 5.93 -8.64 -1.46
N SER A 105 7.16 -8.61 -0.97
CA SER A 105 7.62 -7.61 -0.01
C SER A 105 8.25 -6.42 -0.72
N LEU A 106 7.64 -5.26 -0.57
CA LEU A 106 8.18 -3.97 -1.00
C LEU A 106 9.04 -3.31 0.10
N SER A 107 9.44 -4.07 1.11
CA SER A 107 10.27 -3.62 2.25
C SER A 107 11.60 -4.36 2.35
N GLY A 108 11.93 -5.15 1.35
CA GLY A 108 13.10 -6.03 1.38
C GLY A 108 12.81 -7.40 1.95
N ALA A 109 13.84 -8.22 2.05
CA ALA A 109 13.78 -9.52 2.69
C ALA A 109 13.55 -9.37 4.21
N TYR A 110 12.96 -10.37 4.80
CA TYR A 110 12.80 -10.40 6.26
C TYR A 110 14.13 -10.79 6.91
N GLY A 111 14.42 -10.12 8.00
CA GLY A 111 15.61 -10.37 8.81
C GLY A 111 15.30 -11.20 10.05
N ASP A 112 16.23 -11.21 10.98
CA ASP A 112 16.20 -12.05 12.18
C ASP A 112 15.33 -11.46 13.32
N PRO A 113 14.87 -12.32 14.25
CA PRO A 113 14.27 -11.90 15.51
C PRO A 113 15.26 -11.06 16.36
N PRO A 114 14.81 -10.16 17.23
CA PRO A 114 13.40 -9.85 17.51
C PRO A 114 12.76 -8.83 16.55
N THR A 115 13.51 -8.33 15.56
CA THR A 115 13.02 -7.29 14.63
C THR A 115 11.92 -7.83 13.72
N TYR A 116 12.03 -9.09 13.33
CA TYR A 116 11.04 -9.79 12.53
C TYR A 116 10.44 -10.98 13.30
N MET A 117 9.11 -11.02 13.34
CA MET A 117 8.34 -12.11 13.95
C MET A 117 7.59 -12.86 12.86
N ILE A 118 8.27 -13.79 12.23
CA ILE A 118 7.73 -14.54 11.09
C ILE A 118 6.81 -15.64 11.60
N SER A 119 5.55 -15.66 11.16
CA SER A 119 4.61 -16.73 11.47
C SER A 119 4.95 -18.01 10.72
N LYS A 120 4.43 -19.16 11.19
CA LYS A 120 4.64 -20.46 10.53
C LYS A 120 4.14 -20.46 9.08
N ASP A 121 3.01 -19.84 8.82
CA ASP A 121 2.43 -19.80 7.46
C ASP A 121 3.30 -18.95 6.53
N VAL A 122 3.77 -17.80 6.99
CA VAL A 122 4.68 -16.94 6.23
C VAL A 122 6.02 -17.64 6.01
N GLN A 123 6.56 -18.32 7.02
CA GLN A 123 7.79 -19.10 6.88
C GLN A 123 7.66 -20.22 5.84
N ALA A 124 6.55 -20.93 5.85
CA ALA A 124 6.29 -21.97 4.85
C ALA A 124 6.27 -21.42 3.41
N ILE A 125 5.73 -20.20 3.20
CA ILE A 125 5.74 -19.53 1.90
C ILE A 125 7.18 -19.19 1.49
N ILE A 126 8.00 -18.70 2.43
CA ILE A 126 9.42 -18.38 2.19
C ILE A 126 10.21 -19.66 1.83
N ASP A 127 10.06 -20.71 2.62
CA ASP A 127 10.76 -21.98 2.42
C ASP A 127 10.38 -22.67 1.10
N ALA A 128 9.16 -22.45 0.64
CA ALA A 128 8.69 -22.93 -0.66
C ALA A 128 9.20 -22.10 -1.87
N GLY A 129 9.94 -21.02 -1.63
CA GLY A 129 10.44 -20.12 -2.69
C GLY A 129 9.36 -19.20 -3.30
N HIS A 130 8.23 -19.02 -2.62
CA HIS A 130 7.12 -18.18 -3.09
C HIS A 130 7.13 -16.77 -2.46
N PHE A 131 8.33 -16.29 -2.17
CA PHE A 131 8.58 -14.98 -1.57
C PHE A 131 9.49 -14.15 -2.47
N PHE A 132 8.99 -13.00 -2.90
CA PHE A 132 9.73 -12.02 -3.69
C PHE A 132 9.93 -10.75 -2.90
N ALA A 133 11.16 -10.25 -2.82
CA ALA A 133 11.50 -9.07 -2.04
C ALA A 133 12.26 -8.03 -2.86
N LEU A 134 11.81 -6.79 -2.75
CA LEU A 134 12.51 -5.62 -3.28
C LEU A 134 12.26 -4.41 -2.38
N THR A 135 13.10 -3.38 -2.50
CA THR A 135 13.02 -2.20 -1.64
C THR A 135 12.95 -0.93 -2.49
N PRO A 136 11.79 -0.60 -3.09
CA PRO A 136 11.61 0.71 -3.70
C PRO A 136 11.56 1.79 -2.62
N SER A 137 12.19 2.93 -2.86
CA SER A 137 12.10 4.09 -1.99
C SER A 137 10.73 4.79 -2.14
N TYR A 138 10.42 5.71 -1.21
CA TYR A 138 9.23 6.55 -1.37
C TYR A 138 9.32 7.42 -2.62
N GLU A 139 10.49 7.94 -2.90
CA GLU A 139 10.71 8.74 -4.10
C GLU A 139 10.47 7.93 -5.36
N SER A 140 10.90 6.67 -5.41
CA SER A 140 10.69 5.84 -6.59
C SER A 140 9.21 5.61 -6.88
N VAL A 141 8.37 5.49 -5.87
CA VAL A 141 6.94 5.28 -6.12
C VAL A 141 6.17 6.56 -6.48
N TYR A 142 6.56 7.72 -6.00
CA TYR A 142 5.86 8.98 -6.28
C TYR A 142 6.61 9.88 -7.27
N TYR A 143 7.91 10.09 -7.07
CA TYR A 143 8.70 11.09 -7.79
C TYR A 143 9.58 10.51 -8.88
N GLN A 144 9.94 9.23 -8.76
CA GLN A 144 10.76 8.51 -9.70
C GLN A 144 9.98 7.40 -10.42
N SER A 145 8.66 7.50 -10.41
CA SER A 145 7.77 6.54 -11.07
C SER A 145 7.97 6.46 -12.59
N ASP A 146 8.60 7.47 -13.18
CA ASP A 146 8.96 7.56 -14.60
C ASP A 146 10.35 7.00 -14.92
N THR A 147 11.10 6.53 -13.94
CA THR A 147 12.47 6.04 -14.15
C THR A 147 12.49 4.59 -14.62
N ALA A 148 13.53 4.25 -15.38
CA ALA A 148 13.78 2.87 -15.80
C ALA A 148 13.97 1.93 -14.59
N ALA A 149 14.54 2.42 -13.49
CA ALA A 149 14.70 1.63 -12.26
C ALA A 149 13.35 1.22 -11.67
N PHE A 150 12.40 2.16 -11.56
CA PHE A 150 11.06 1.86 -11.09
C PHE A 150 10.31 0.92 -12.06
N ALA A 151 10.40 1.19 -13.37
CA ALA A 151 9.79 0.32 -14.38
C ALA A 151 10.32 -1.12 -14.31
N ASN A 152 11.61 -1.32 -14.09
CA ASN A 152 12.20 -2.65 -13.92
C ASN A 152 11.71 -3.32 -12.63
N GLN A 153 11.59 -2.59 -11.52
CA GLN A 153 11.03 -3.13 -10.28
C GLN A 153 9.59 -3.59 -10.49
N LEU A 154 8.77 -2.78 -11.15
CA LEU A 154 7.39 -3.12 -11.46
C LEU A 154 7.29 -4.34 -12.40
N LYS A 155 8.13 -4.38 -13.44
CA LYS A 155 8.24 -5.54 -14.33
C LYS A 155 8.52 -6.82 -13.55
N ASN A 156 9.51 -6.81 -12.66
CA ASN A 156 9.86 -7.98 -11.84
C ASN A 156 8.70 -8.45 -10.94
N ILE A 157 7.92 -7.50 -10.38
CA ILE A 157 6.70 -7.83 -9.62
C ILE A 157 5.68 -8.53 -10.50
N ILE A 158 5.44 -8.00 -11.70
CA ILE A 158 4.47 -8.57 -12.65
C ILE A 158 4.94 -9.96 -13.11
N GLU A 159 6.21 -10.12 -13.44
CA GLU A 159 6.79 -11.42 -13.82
C GLU A 159 6.62 -12.45 -12.71
N PHE A 160 6.84 -12.08 -11.43
CA PHE A 160 6.60 -12.98 -10.31
C PHE A 160 5.11 -13.38 -10.18
N ILE A 161 4.18 -12.46 -10.43
CA ILE A 161 2.73 -12.74 -10.33
C ILE A 161 2.25 -13.66 -11.46
N ILE A 162 2.78 -13.50 -12.66
CA ILE A 162 2.34 -14.28 -13.83
C ILE A 162 3.11 -15.59 -14.01
N ASP A 163 4.20 -15.80 -13.30
CA ASP A 163 4.97 -17.05 -13.35
C ASP A 163 4.15 -18.18 -12.70
N PRO A 164 3.83 -19.25 -13.43
CA PRO A 164 3.08 -20.38 -12.91
C PRO A 164 3.78 -21.13 -11.76
N ALA A 165 5.08 -20.91 -11.57
CA ALA A 165 5.81 -21.45 -10.42
C ALA A 165 5.36 -20.82 -9.09
N HIS A 166 4.76 -19.63 -9.11
CA HIS A 166 4.31 -18.93 -7.93
C HIS A 166 2.77 -18.97 -7.80
N PRO A 167 2.24 -19.75 -6.87
CA PRO A 167 0.80 -19.97 -6.77
C PRO A 167 0.06 -18.78 -6.18
N ALA A 168 -1.11 -18.47 -6.73
CA ALA A 168 -2.07 -17.56 -6.12
C ALA A 168 -2.81 -18.22 -4.92
N PRO A 169 -3.42 -17.46 -3.99
CA PRO A 169 -3.46 -16.00 -3.94
C PRO A 169 -2.15 -15.34 -3.51
N PHE A 170 -1.95 -14.10 -3.97
CA PHE A 170 -0.77 -13.28 -3.67
C PHE A 170 -1.07 -12.24 -2.60
N LEU A 171 -0.04 -11.87 -1.82
CA LEU A 171 -0.06 -10.73 -0.92
C LEU A 171 1.05 -9.76 -1.29
N VAL A 172 0.72 -8.49 -1.52
CA VAL A 172 1.70 -7.41 -1.65
C VAL A 172 1.66 -6.52 -0.42
N HIS A 173 2.82 -6.22 0.15
CA HIS A 173 2.94 -5.34 1.30
C HIS A 173 4.22 -4.51 1.28
N CYS A 174 4.23 -3.44 2.07
CA CYS A 174 5.44 -2.74 2.48
C CYS A 174 5.48 -2.68 4.01
N ARG A 175 5.91 -1.58 4.60
CA ARG A 175 5.96 -1.46 6.06
C ARG A 175 4.56 -1.26 6.66
N ILE A 176 3.83 -0.24 6.18
CA ILE A 176 2.47 0.10 6.66
C ILE A 176 1.39 -0.39 5.68
N GLY A 177 1.77 -0.65 4.44
CA GLY A 177 0.83 -0.99 3.37
C GLY A 177 0.20 0.23 2.69
N THR A 178 0.69 1.44 2.95
CA THR A 178 0.10 2.69 2.45
C THR A 178 0.76 3.16 1.16
N ASP A 179 2.03 3.62 1.21
CA ASP A 179 2.69 4.31 0.09
C ASP A 179 3.13 3.37 -1.02
N ARG A 180 4.21 2.62 -0.83
CA ARG A 180 4.74 1.68 -1.83
C ARG A 180 3.69 0.66 -2.27
N THR A 181 3.02 0.05 -1.32
CA THR A 181 1.93 -0.88 -1.59
C THR A 181 0.77 -0.19 -2.30
N GLY A 182 0.43 1.03 -1.90
CA GLY A 182 -0.64 1.80 -2.51
C GLY A 182 -0.41 2.07 -3.99
N VAL A 183 0.77 2.58 -4.35
CA VAL A 183 1.09 2.89 -5.75
C VAL A 183 1.23 1.62 -6.60
N VAL A 184 1.94 0.59 -6.11
CA VAL A 184 2.09 -0.68 -6.85
C VAL A 184 0.74 -1.37 -7.05
N SER A 185 -0.10 -1.44 -6.00
CA SER A 185 -1.45 -1.99 -6.12
C SER A 185 -2.32 -1.22 -7.10
N ALA A 186 -2.23 0.12 -7.09
CA ALA A 186 -2.97 0.97 -8.01
C ALA A 186 -2.57 0.74 -9.48
N ILE A 187 -1.26 0.58 -9.74
CA ILE A 187 -0.77 0.28 -11.09
C ILE A 187 -1.29 -1.09 -11.56
N ILE A 188 -1.20 -2.12 -10.71
CA ILE A 188 -1.71 -3.45 -11.04
C ILE A 188 -3.23 -3.41 -11.26
N ALA A 189 -3.97 -2.69 -10.40
CA ALA A 189 -5.40 -2.50 -10.57
C ALA A 189 -5.75 -1.85 -11.92
N GLY A 190 -5.00 -0.82 -12.33
CA GLY A 190 -5.16 -0.18 -13.63
C GLY A 190 -4.86 -1.14 -14.79
N LEU A 191 -3.83 -1.97 -14.70
CA LEU A 191 -3.54 -3.02 -15.69
C LEU A 191 -4.66 -4.08 -15.76
N CYS A 192 -5.36 -4.31 -14.65
CA CYS A 192 -6.54 -5.17 -14.55
C CYS A 192 -7.86 -4.43 -14.86
N GLN A 193 -7.80 -3.23 -15.46
CA GLN A 193 -8.95 -2.45 -15.92
C GLN A 193 -9.88 -1.95 -14.80
N ALA A 194 -9.40 -1.83 -13.57
CA ALA A 194 -10.14 -1.17 -12.51
C ALA A 194 -10.35 0.33 -12.85
N SER A 195 -11.52 0.87 -12.53
CA SER A 195 -11.79 2.29 -12.72
C SER A 195 -10.91 3.16 -11.82
N TRP A 196 -10.60 4.39 -12.26
CA TRP A 196 -9.85 5.35 -11.45
C TRP A 196 -10.52 5.63 -10.10
N GLU A 197 -11.84 5.70 -10.08
CA GLU A 197 -12.62 5.83 -8.85
C GLU A 197 -12.35 4.68 -7.88
N SER A 198 -12.44 3.44 -8.35
CA SER A 198 -12.18 2.25 -7.53
C SER A 198 -10.74 2.21 -7.00
N ILE A 199 -9.76 2.58 -7.84
CA ILE A 199 -8.35 2.69 -7.48
C ILE A 199 -8.15 3.76 -6.39
N GLY A 200 -8.75 4.93 -6.58
CA GLY A 200 -8.66 6.05 -5.64
C GLY A 200 -9.28 5.72 -4.29
N LEU A 201 -10.47 5.11 -4.28
CA LEU A 201 -11.13 4.66 -3.06
C LEU A 201 -10.28 3.62 -2.31
N ASP A 202 -9.67 2.67 -3.03
CA ASP A 202 -8.77 1.70 -2.40
C ASP A 202 -7.54 2.38 -1.79
N TYR A 203 -6.91 3.29 -2.50
CA TYR A 203 -5.74 4.01 -2.00
C TYR A 203 -6.07 4.77 -0.71
N GLN A 204 -7.18 5.51 -0.69
CA GLN A 204 -7.62 6.32 0.44
C GLN A 204 -8.01 5.49 1.68
N LYS A 205 -8.48 4.24 1.52
CA LYS A 205 -8.77 3.34 2.65
C LYS A 205 -7.58 3.18 3.60
N SER A 206 -6.36 3.34 3.12
CA SER A 206 -5.15 3.27 3.97
C SER A 206 -5.05 4.43 4.96
N ASN A 207 -5.82 5.50 4.81
CA ASN A 207 -5.89 6.60 5.79
C ASN A 207 -6.62 6.18 7.08
N ALA A 208 -7.46 5.15 7.00
CA ALA A 208 -8.28 4.67 8.12
C ALA A 208 -7.61 3.57 8.97
N VAL A 209 -6.31 3.28 8.77
CA VAL A 209 -5.66 2.13 9.43
C VAL A 209 -5.10 2.43 10.82
N GLY A 210 -5.44 3.59 11.39
CA GLY A 210 -5.03 3.97 12.75
C GLY A 210 -3.56 4.37 12.87
N MET A 211 -2.92 4.79 11.78
CA MET A 211 -1.54 5.29 11.78
C MET A 211 -1.43 6.80 11.95
N GLU A 212 -2.56 7.49 11.97
CA GLU A 212 -2.65 8.94 12.07
C GLU A 212 -1.85 9.67 10.97
N GLU A 213 -1.72 9.03 9.82
CA GLU A 213 -1.04 9.56 8.63
C GLU A 213 -2.03 9.63 7.49
N TYR A 214 -2.15 10.80 6.89
CA TYR A 214 -3.04 11.03 5.75
C TYR A 214 -2.28 11.06 4.44
N ARG A 215 -2.83 10.41 3.41
CA ARG A 215 -2.36 10.45 2.03
C ARG A 215 -3.50 10.88 1.13
N ASP A 216 -3.33 12.02 0.51
CA ASP A 216 -4.28 12.57 -0.45
C ASP A 216 -4.19 11.81 -1.78
N LEU A 217 -5.33 11.64 -2.45
CA LEU A 217 -5.41 10.99 -3.76
C LEU A 217 -4.54 11.67 -4.82
N ARG A 218 -4.32 12.99 -4.69
CA ARG A 218 -3.42 13.74 -5.58
C ARG A 218 -1.98 13.23 -5.59
N LEU A 219 -1.50 12.59 -4.50
CA LEU A 219 -0.20 11.91 -4.50
C LEU A 219 -0.17 10.74 -5.47
N LEU A 220 -1.23 9.94 -5.47
CA LEU A 220 -1.37 8.84 -6.41
C LEU A 220 -1.49 9.36 -7.83
N GLN A 221 -2.32 10.37 -8.05
CA GLN A 221 -2.47 11.04 -9.35
C GLN A 221 -1.13 11.56 -9.85
N TYR A 222 -0.35 12.22 -8.99
CA TYR A 222 0.98 12.70 -9.31
C TYR A 222 1.91 11.57 -9.78
N ALA A 223 1.91 10.43 -9.08
CA ALA A 223 2.72 9.28 -9.49
C ALA A 223 2.34 8.76 -10.88
N PHE A 224 1.05 8.67 -11.17
CA PHE A 224 0.54 8.22 -12.48
C PHE A 224 0.84 9.23 -13.58
N GLU A 225 0.61 10.52 -13.36
CA GLU A 225 0.91 11.59 -14.33
C GLU A 225 2.40 11.64 -14.65
N ASN A 226 3.26 11.45 -13.62
CA ASN A 226 4.68 11.39 -13.80
C ASN A 226 5.11 10.17 -14.65
N MET A 227 4.54 9.01 -14.38
CA MET A 227 4.79 7.77 -15.13
C MET A 227 4.27 7.85 -16.57
N LEU A 228 3.07 8.36 -16.76
CA LEU A 228 2.40 8.45 -18.07
C LEU A 228 2.87 9.65 -18.91
N LYS A 229 3.58 10.61 -18.30
CA LYS A 229 4.00 11.88 -18.92
C LYS A 229 2.84 12.70 -19.50
N ARG A 230 1.67 12.58 -18.88
CA ARG A 230 0.47 13.33 -19.24
C ARG A 230 -0.38 13.59 -18.00
N ARG A 231 -1.21 14.63 -18.07
CA ARG A 231 -2.22 14.90 -17.05
C ARG A 231 -3.34 13.86 -17.12
N ILE A 232 -3.84 13.50 -15.96
CA ILE A 232 -5.09 12.76 -15.81
C ILE A 232 -6.17 13.82 -15.63
N GLU A 233 -7.00 13.99 -16.65
CA GLU A 233 -8.15 14.88 -16.55
C GLU A 233 -9.15 14.27 -15.58
N PRO A 234 -9.71 15.06 -14.65
CA PRO A 234 -10.85 14.60 -13.88
C PRO A 234 -11.97 14.25 -14.89
N HIS A 235 -12.47 13.03 -14.83
CA HIS A 235 -13.67 12.70 -15.56
C HIS A 235 -14.80 13.61 -15.06
N THR A 236 -15.12 14.61 -15.83
CA THR A 236 -16.41 15.28 -15.72
C THR A 236 -17.40 14.36 -16.42
N ASP A 237 -18.24 13.68 -15.61
CA ASP A 237 -19.41 12.97 -16.10
C ASP A 237 -20.33 13.91 -16.91
#